data_6c5fd0191caeed24d0faf3cc43b93697
#
_entry.id   6c5fd0191caeed24d0faf3cc43b93697
#
_cell.length_a   1.000
_cell.length_b   1.000
_cell.length_c   1.000
_cell.angle_alpha   90.00
_cell.angle_beta   90.00
_cell.angle_gamma   90.00
#
_symmetry.space_group_name_H-M   'P 1'
#
loop_
_entity.id
_entity.type
_entity.pdbx_description
1 polymer ?
#
loop_
_entity_poly.entity_id
_entity_poly.type
_entity_poly.pdbx_seq_one_letter_code
_entity_poly.pdbx_strand_id
1 'polypeptide(L)'
;MNQVQTLTGPHIRTANTTRNIMLHVAISLMPALLGSIYFFGIRSLYITGFSVTVCVLTEYFWQKITKKPVTANDFSAVVTGILLAFNMPVTVPLWVVALSGIFSILVVKQMFGGIGCNFVNPALMGRLFTMVVWPGAVMQYVAPRTLTTTGFDAVSSATVLGTVKNGGEAGYSYLQMFLGETPGALGETSKLLLLVGFAYMCFMGIVNAEAALTYIATVIILTFIFGPAGLFTGDILLNLFGGGLILGACYMLTDYAFASRRGRLLYAVTAGIITAAIRIFSFYPEGICFGILTANCLGGALSLLYK
;
A
#
# COMPACT_ATOMS: atom_id res chain seq x y z
N MET A 1 -24.71 -39.65 17.69
CA MET A 1 -24.88 -38.73 16.54
C MET A 1 -25.42 -37.43 17.08
N ASN A 2 -24.52 -36.48 17.37
CA ASN A 2 -24.90 -35.13 17.83
C ASN A 2 -25.26 -34.29 16.59
N GLN A 3 -26.54 -33.97 16.46
CA GLN A 3 -27.01 -33.02 15.48
C GLN A 3 -26.40 -31.63 15.82
N VAL A 4 -25.51 -31.16 14.97
CA VAL A 4 -25.08 -29.78 15.00
C VAL A 4 -26.28 -28.91 14.62
N GLN A 5 -26.91 -28.28 15.60
CA GLN A 5 -27.93 -27.27 15.37
C GLN A 5 -27.22 -26.08 14.70
N THR A 6 -27.39 -25.92 13.39
CA THR A 6 -27.06 -24.72 12.69
C THR A 6 -28.00 -23.63 13.17
N LEU A 7 -27.49 -22.75 14.03
CA LEU A 7 -28.19 -21.53 14.42
C LEU A 7 -28.40 -20.67 13.14
N THR A 8 -29.63 -20.70 12.63
CA THR A 8 -30.08 -19.78 11.59
C THR A 8 -30.22 -18.38 12.21
N GLY A 9 -29.11 -17.71 12.44
CA GLY A 9 -29.12 -16.29 12.77
C GLY A 9 -29.61 -15.48 11.58
N PRO A 10 -30.21 -14.30 11.79
CA PRO A 10 -30.62 -13.44 10.70
C PRO A 10 -29.40 -13.08 9.85
N HIS A 11 -29.34 -13.59 8.63
CA HIS A 11 -28.31 -13.20 7.66
C HIS A 11 -28.59 -11.76 7.23
N ILE A 12 -27.90 -10.80 7.84
CA ILE A 12 -27.92 -9.40 7.38
C ILE A 12 -27.16 -9.37 6.05
N ARG A 13 -27.91 -9.45 4.95
CA ARG A 13 -27.36 -9.25 3.61
C ARG A 13 -27.21 -7.74 3.40
N THR A 14 -25.98 -7.25 3.45
CA THR A 14 -25.68 -5.90 2.96
C THR A 14 -25.75 -5.91 1.44
N ALA A 15 -26.25 -4.82 0.85
CA ALA A 15 -26.31 -4.64 -0.61
C ALA A 15 -24.88 -4.63 -1.26
N ASN A 16 -23.86 -4.38 -0.46
CA ASN A 16 -22.48 -4.31 -0.91
C ASN A 16 -21.84 -5.70 -0.94
N THR A 17 -21.76 -6.31 -2.11
CA THR A 17 -21.00 -7.53 -2.35
C THR A 17 -19.49 -7.23 -2.31
N THR A 18 -18.66 -8.21 -1.96
CA THR A 18 -17.19 -8.09 -2.01
C THR A 18 -16.71 -7.59 -3.38
N ARG A 19 -17.32 -8.07 -4.46
CA ARG A 19 -17.05 -7.63 -5.83
C ARG A 19 -17.27 -6.12 -6.01
N ASN A 20 -18.39 -5.59 -5.52
CA ASN A 20 -18.70 -4.16 -5.63
C ASN A 20 -17.71 -3.33 -4.84
N ILE A 21 -17.37 -3.75 -3.61
CA ILE A 21 -16.37 -3.07 -2.79
C ILE A 21 -15.02 -3.00 -3.51
N MET A 22 -14.51 -4.13 -4.01
CA MET A 22 -13.23 -4.19 -4.70
C MET A 22 -13.23 -3.41 -6.02
N LEU A 23 -14.36 -3.37 -6.73
CA LEU A 23 -14.52 -2.55 -7.91
C LEU A 23 -14.40 -1.05 -7.59
N HIS A 24 -15.07 -0.58 -6.54
CA HIS A 24 -14.96 0.81 -6.10
C HIS A 24 -13.54 1.16 -5.65
N VAL A 25 -12.84 0.24 -4.96
CA VAL A 25 -11.43 0.44 -4.62
C VAL A 25 -10.57 0.55 -5.89
N ALA A 26 -10.78 -0.30 -6.90
CA ALA A 26 -10.08 -0.20 -8.17
C ALA A 26 -10.36 1.14 -8.88
N ILE A 27 -11.62 1.59 -8.90
CA ILE A 27 -12.01 2.90 -9.46
C ILE A 27 -11.34 4.05 -8.71
N SER A 28 -11.26 3.99 -7.39
CA SER A 28 -10.65 5.04 -6.56
C SER A 28 -9.12 5.17 -6.79
N LEU A 29 -8.47 4.13 -7.30
CA LEU A 29 -7.04 4.16 -7.67
C LEU A 29 -6.81 4.71 -9.09
N MET A 30 -7.86 4.86 -9.93
CA MET A 30 -7.70 5.35 -11.30
C MET A 30 -7.13 6.77 -11.39
N PRO A 31 -7.53 7.75 -10.56
CA PRO A 31 -6.90 9.08 -10.59
C PRO A 31 -5.38 9.01 -10.36
N ALA A 32 -4.94 8.20 -9.40
CA ALA A 32 -3.51 8.02 -9.12
C ALA A 32 -2.79 7.31 -10.28
N LEU A 33 -3.43 6.36 -10.97
CA LEU A 33 -2.88 5.72 -12.19
C LEU A 33 -2.72 6.75 -13.31
N LEU A 34 -3.72 7.59 -13.55
CA LEU A 34 -3.63 8.67 -14.55
C LEU A 34 -2.50 9.64 -14.20
N GLY A 35 -2.35 9.99 -12.93
CA GLY A 35 -1.23 10.79 -12.45
C GLY A 35 0.12 10.11 -12.70
N SER A 36 0.24 8.82 -12.45
CA SER A 36 1.49 8.09 -12.70
C SER A 36 1.84 8.03 -14.20
N ILE A 37 0.85 7.95 -15.08
CA ILE A 37 1.06 8.03 -16.54
C ILE A 37 1.55 9.44 -16.93
N TYR A 38 0.99 10.47 -16.34
CA TYR A 38 1.40 11.86 -16.61
C TYR A 38 2.84 12.14 -16.16
N PHE A 39 3.26 11.64 -14.99
CA PHE A 39 4.58 11.88 -14.42
C PHE A 39 5.67 10.96 -14.98
N PHE A 40 5.37 9.68 -15.21
CA PHE A 40 6.34 8.65 -15.62
C PHE A 40 6.10 8.07 -17.01
N GLY A 41 5.11 8.58 -17.72
CA GLY A 41 4.79 8.13 -19.06
C GLY A 41 4.08 6.77 -19.12
N ILE A 42 3.93 6.28 -20.35
CA ILE A 42 3.16 5.06 -20.67
C ILE A 42 3.72 3.79 -19.99
N ARG A 43 4.99 3.78 -19.60
CA ARG A 43 5.62 2.64 -18.92
C ARG A 43 4.93 2.31 -17.60
N SER A 44 4.41 3.30 -16.87
CA SER A 44 3.64 3.08 -15.64
C SER A 44 2.37 2.28 -15.90
N LEU A 45 1.69 2.52 -17.03
CA LEU A 45 0.53 1.74 -17.44
C LEU A 45 0.91 0.29 -17.77
N TYR A 46 2.02 0.08 -18.48
CA TYR A 46 2.50 -1.27 -18.80
C TYR A 46 2.86 -2.06 -17.52
N ILE A 47 3.55 -1.45 -16.57
CA ILE A 47 3.90 -2.11 -15.31
C ILE A 47 2.63 -2.47 -14.53
N THR A 48 1.68 -1.53 -14.41
CA THR A 48 0.43 -1.76 -13.68
C THR A 48 -0.42 -2.82 -14.37
N GLY A 49 -0.62 -2.73 -15.69
CA GLY A 49 -1.37 -3.73 -16.46
C GLY A 49 -0.74 -5.11 -16.40
N PHE A 50 0.58 -5.20 -16.49
CA PHE A 50 1.32 -6.46 -16.35
C PHE A 50 1.19 -7.06 -14.95
N SER A 51 1.34 -6.25 -13.90
CA SER A 51 1.16 -6.68 -12.51
C SER A 51 -0.25 -7.24 -12.26
N VAL A 52 -1.28 -6.53 -12.72
CA VAL A 52 -2.69 -6.98 -12.63
C VAL A 52 -2.88 -8.30 -13.36
N THR A 53 -2.39 -8.41 -14.58
CA THR A 53 -2.50 -9.62 -15.39
C THR A 53 -1.86 -10.82 -14.70
N VAL A 54 -0.64 -10.66 -14.19
CA VAL A 54 0.06 -11.71 -13.44
C VAL A 54 -0.71 -12.12 -12.19
N CYS A 55 -1.19 -11.15 -11.39
CA CYS A 55 -1.97 -11.45 -10.18
C CYS A 55 -3.26 -12.22 -10.49
N VAL A 56 -4.04 -11.79 -11.47
CA VAL A 56 -5.29 -12.45 -11.86
C VAL A 56 -5.05 -13.84 -12.43
N LEU A 57 -4.06 -14.01 -13.31
CA LEU A 57 -3.71 -15.30 -13.88
C LEU A 57 -3.20 -16.27 -12.80
N THR A 58 -2.36 -15.80 -11.88
CA THR A 58 -1.87 -16.63 -10.77
C THR A 58 -3.02 -17.11 -9.89
N GLU A 59 -3.97 -16.25 -9.55
CA GLU A 59 -5.16 -16.62 -8.78
C GLU A 59 -6.02 -17.64 -9.52
N TYR A 60 -6.31 -17.39 -10.77
CA TYR A 60 -7.12 -18.27 -11.62
C TYR A 60 -6.49 -19.67 -11.76
N PHE A 61 -5.21 -19.75 -12.12
CA PHE A 61 -4.53 -21.03 -12.30
C PHE A 61 -4.42 -21.81 -11.01
N TRP A 62 -4.08 -21.13 -9.89
CA TRP A 62 -4.02 -21.79 -8.59
C TRP A 62 -5.37 -22.39 -8.19
N GLN A 63 -6.45 -21.64 -8.32
CA GLN A 63 -7.80 -22.11 -7.98
C GLN A 63 -8.22 -23.27 -8.87
N LYS A 64 -7.87 -23.24 -10.15
CA LYS A 64 -8.16 -24.32 -11.11
C LYS A 64 -7.37 -25.60 -10.76
N ILE A 65 -6.08 -25.49 -10.45
CA ILE A 65 -5.22 -26.63 -10.09
C ILE A 65 -5.68 -27.26 -8.76
N THR A 66 -6.03 -26.42 -7.78
CA THR A 66 -6.49 -26.88 -6.47
C THR A 66 -7.98 -27.26 -6.43
N LYS A 67 -8.67 -27.21 -7.58
CA LYS A 67 -10.11 -27.49 -7.70
C LYS A 67 -10.99 -26.67 -6.75
N LYS A 68 -10.56 -25.46 -6.41
CA LYS A 68 -11.34 -24.50 -5.62
C LYS A 68 -12.28 -23.70 -6.53
N PRO A 69 -13.37 -23.13 -6.00
CA PRO A 69 -14.23 -22.24 -6.77
C PRO A 69 -13.43 -21.04 -7.29
N VAL A 70 -13.61 -20.70 -8.56
CA VAL A 70 -12.89 -19.58 -9.19
C VAL A 70 -13.51 -18.26 -8.71
N THR A 71 -12.74 -17.48 -7.93
CA THR A 71 -13.15 -16.18 -7.39
C THR A 71 -12.47 -15.00 -8.11
N ALA A 72 -11.74 -15.24 -9.20
CA ALA A 72 -11.03 -14.20 -9.94
C ALA A 72 -11.91 -13.01 -10.40
N ASN A 73 -13.24 -13.19 -10.42
CA ASN A 73 -14.22 -12.15 -10.75
C ASN A 73 -14.55 -11.19 -9.59
N ASP A 74 -13.95 -11.37 -8.42
CA ASP A 74 -14.19 -10.53 -7.24
C ASP A 74 -13.36 -9.21 -7.25
N PHE A 75 -12.52 -9.01 -8.25
CA PHE A 75 -11.59 -7.90 -8.41
C PHE A 75 -10.50 -7.76 -7.34
N SER A 76 -10.42 -8.65 -6.37
CA SER A 76 -9.42 -8.56 -5.31
C SER A 76 -7.99 -8.74 -5.82
N ALA A 77 -7.77 -9.65 -6.80
CA ALA A 77 -6.47 -9.79 -7.46
C ALA A 77 -6.10 -8.56 -8.31
N VAL A 78 -7.10 -7.90 -8.90
CA VAL A 78 -6.90 -6.65 -9.65
C VAL A 78 -6.41 -5.55 -8.70
N VAL A 79 -7.08 -5.36 -7.57
CA VAL A 79 -6.67 -4.37 -6.54
C VAL A 79 -5.26 -4.69 -6.02
N THR A 80 -4.97 -5.96 -5.70
CA THR A 80 -3.63 -6.38 -5.27
C THR A 80 -2.57 -6.04 -6.32
N GLY A 81 -2.85 -6.31 -7.61
CA GLY A 81 -1.94 -6.02 -8.70
C GLY A 81 -1.70 -4.51 -8.90
N ILE A 82 -2.73 -3.67 -8.78
CA ILE A 82 -2.59 -2.21 -8.86
C ILE A 82 -1.77 -1.69 -7.67
N LEU A 83 -2.11 -2.09 -6.45
CA LEU A 83 -1.39 -1.66 -5.24
C LEU A 83 0.07 -2.13 -5.24
N LEU A 84 0.33 -3.34 -5.74
CA LEU A 84 1.69 -3.85 -5.88
C LEU A 84 2.50 -3.00 -6.86
N ALA A 85 1.95 -2.72 -8.04
CA ALA A 85 2.59 -1.87 -9.04
C ALA A 85 2.84 -0.45 -8.49
N PHE A 86 1.88 0.11 -7.75
CA PHE A 86 2.00 1.43 -7.13
C PHE A 86 3.12 1.53 -6.10
N ASN A 87 3.53 0.41 -5.53
CA ASN A 87 4.67 0.32 -4.61
C ASN A 87 6.01 0.09 -5.33
N MET A 88 6.04 -0.04 -6.65
CA MET A 88 7.25 -0.26 -7.43
C MET A 88 7.70 1.02 -8.13
N PRO A 89 9.03 1.18 -8.37
CA PRO A 89 9.54 2.26 -9.21
C PRO A 89 9.23 1.98 -10.68
N VAL A 90 9.20 3.03 -11.50
CA VAL A 90 9.00 2.90 -12.96
C VAL A 90 10.14 2.14 -13.66
N THR A 91 11.31 2.09 -13.06
CA THR A 91 12.51 1.40 -13.58
C THR A 91 12.48 -0.10 -13.37
N VAL A 92 11.55 -0.62 -12.55
CA VAL A 92 11.51 -2.03 -12.18
C VAL A 92 11.45 -2.95 -13.42
N PRO A 93 12.26 -4.02 -13.47
CA PRO A 93 12.15 -5.03 -14.51
C PRO A 93 10.85 -5.83 -14.38
N LEU A 94 10.20 -6.13 -15.52
CA LEU A 94 8.91 -6.83 -15.52
C LEU A 94 8.96 -8.22 -14.87
N TRP A 95 10.09 -8.93 -14.96
CA TRP A 95 10.24 -10.23 -14.30
C TRP A 95 10.19 -10.12 -12.76
N VAL A 96 10.70 -9.03 -12.17
CA VAL A 96 10.59 -8.76 -10.73
C VAL A 96 9.13 -8.54 -10.35
N VAL A 97 8.39 -7.76 -11.16
CA VAL A 97 6.96 -7.54 -10.96
C VAL A 97 6.18 -8.85 -11.05
N ALA A 98 6.53 -9.73 -12.00
CA ALA A 98 5.91 -11.05 -12.14
C ALA A 98 6.12 -11.91 -10.89
N LEU A 99 7.36 -12.06 -10.44
CA LEU A 99 7.68 -12.88 -9.26
C LEU A 99 7.03 -12.32 -8.00
N SER A 100 7.01 -11.00 -7.85
CA SER A 100 6.32 -10.33 -6.75
C SER A 100 4.81 -10.58 -6.77
N GLY A 101 4.17 -10.49 -7.92
CA GLY A 101 2.74 -10.76 -8.11
C GLY A 101 2.38 -12.22 -7.81
N ILE A 102 3.19 -13.16 -8.31
CA ILE A 102 3.04 -14.60 -8.02
C ILE A 102 3.17 -14.85 -6.52
N PHE A 103 4.20 -14.31 -5.88
CA PHE A 103 4.41 -14.46 -4.45
C PHE A 103 3.24 -13.88 -3.63
N SER A 104 2.80 -12.67 -3.96
CA SER A 104 1.69 -11.98 -3.29
C SER A 104 0.40 -12.78 -3.33
N ILE A 105 0.06 -13.30 -4.50
CA ILE A 105 -1.21 -14.03 -4.69
C ILE A 105 -1.09 -15.47 -4.20
N LEU A 106 -0.05 -16.20 -4.57
CA LEU A 106 0.05 -17.62 -4.27
C LEU A 106 0.35 -17.83 -2.80
N VAL A 107 1.43 -17.23 -2.30
CA VAL A 107 1.92 -17.47 -0.93
C VAL A 107 1.08 -16.71 0.09
N VAL A 108 0.84 -15.41 -0.13
CA VAL A 108 0.23 -14.56 0.90
C VAL A 108 -1.30 -14.64 0.90
N LYS A 109 -1.93 -14.79 -0.27
CA LYS A 109 -3.40 -14.80 -0.39
C LYS A 109 -3.96 -16.22 -0.46
N GLN A 110 -3.55 -17.02 -1.44
CA GLN A 110 -4.23 -18.29 -1.76
C GLN A 110 -3.88 -19.43 -0.80
N MET A 111 -2.65 -19.49 -0.29
CA MET A 111 -2.25 -20.52 0.68
C MET A 111 -2.99 -20.36 2.02
N PHE A 112 -3.39 -19.16 2.40
CA PHE A 112 -4.13 -18.87 3.63
C PHE A 112 -5.66 -18.95 3.47
N GLY A 113 -6.17 -19.24 2.27
CA GLY A 113 -7.61 -19.48 2.06
C GLY A 113 -8.31 -18.46 1.16
N GLY A 114 -7.61 -17.47 0.63
CA GLY A 114 -8.15 -16.47 -0.27
C GLY A 114 -8.61 -15.19 0.44
N ILE A 115 -9.51 -14.43 -0.19
CA ILE A 115 -9.96 -13.14 0.35
C ILE A 115 -10.58 -13.27 1.75
N GLY A 116 -10.21 -12.37 2.64
CA GLY A 116 -10.70 -12.35 4.04
C GLY A 116 -9.96 -13.28 4.99
N CYS A 117 -9.12 -14.20 4.51
CA CYS A 117 -8.27 -15.08 5.32
C CYS A 117 -6.82 -14.62 5.39
N ASN A 118 -6.48 -13.52 4.73
CA ASN A 118 -5.12 -12.99 4.69
C ASN A 118 -4.74 -12.41 6.05
N PHE A 119 -3.66 -12.90 6.64
CA PHE A 119 -3.13 -12.34 7.90
C PHE A 119 -2.29 -11.07 7.68
N VAL A 120 -1.84 -10.80 6.46
CA VAL A 120 -1.11 -9.60 6.06
C VAL A 120 -1.59 -9.09 4.69
N ASN A 121 -1.34 -7.81 4.41
CA ASN A 121 -1.63 -7.22 3.11
C ASN A 121 -0.73 -7.85 2.02
N PRO A 122 -1.29 -8.50 0.98
CA PRO A 122 -0.51 -9.23 -0.01
C PRO A 122 0.35 -8.31 -0.91
N ALA A 123 -0.10 -7.11 -1.23
CA ALA A 123 0.68 -6.17 -2.04
C ALA A 123 1.93 -5.67 -1.30
N LEU A 124 1.80 -5.35 0.00
CA LEU A 124 2.94 -4.96 0.84
C LEU A 124 3.92 -6.11 1.05
N MET A 125 3.41 -7.32 1.24
CA MET A 125 4.27 -8.49 1.42
C MET A 125 5.04 -8.82 0.12
N GLY A 126 4.42 -8.64 -1.05
CA GLY A 126 5.11 -8.74 -2.33
C GLY A 126 6.20 -7.69 -2.51
N ARG A 127 5.94 -6.44 -2.11
CA ARG A 127 6.96 -5.38 -2.09
C ARG A 127 8.13 -5.77 -1.15
N LEU A 128 7.82 -6.21 0.07
CA LEU A 128 8.84 -6.61 1.04
C LEU A 128 9.69 -7.76 0.50
N PHE A 129 9.08 -8.77 -0.11
CA PHE A 129 9.78 -9.87 -0.75
C PHE A 129 10.80 -9.37 -1.79
N THR A 130 10.40 -8.46 -2.68
CA THR A 130 11.31 -7.91 -3.69
C THR A 130 12.39 -7.02 -3.10
N MET A 131 12.09 -6.26 -2.04
CA MET A 131 13.08 -5.43 -1.33
C MET A 131 14.17 -6.26 -0.67
N VAL A 132 13.82 -7.45 -0.18
CA VAL A 132 14.78 -8.35 0.47
C VAL A 132 15.62 -9.13 -0.57
N VAL A 133 14.96 -9.63 -1.63
CA VAL A 133 15.63 -10.51 -2.61
C VAL A 133 16.37 -9.72 -3.69
N TRP A 134 15.80 -8.61 -4.17
CA TRP A 134 16.37 -7.77 -5.24
C TRP A 134 16.31 -6.27 -4.92
N PRO A 135 16.99 -5.80 -3.85
CA PRO A 135 16.94 -4.40 -3.43
C PRO A 135 17.38 -3.44 -4.53
N GLY A 136 18.42 -3.80 -5.29
CA GLY A 136 18.91 -2.98 -6.39
C GLY A 136 17.93 -2.77 -7.54
N ALA A 137 16.94 -3.66 -7.71
CA ALA A 137 15.93 -3.51 -8.76
C ALA A 137 14.72 -2.65 -8.35
N VAL A 138 14.44 -2.52 -7.04
CA VAL A 138 13.23 -1.87 -6.53
C VAL A 138 13.50 -0.57 -5.76
N MET A 139 14.77 -0.19 -5.60
CA MET A 139 15.17 1.07 -4.94
C MET A 139 15.69 2.13 -5.92
N GLN A 140 15.62 1.87 -7.22
CA GLN A 140 16.03 2.84 -8.24
C GLN A 140 14.86 3.73 -8.63
N TYR A 141 14.79 4.91 -8.04
CA TYR A 141 13.76 5.90 -8.35
C TYR A 141 14.27 6.90 -9.40
N VAL A 142 13.36 7.46 -10.16
CA VAL A 142 13.66 8.44 -11.21
C VAL A 142 12.78 9.65 -11.00
N ALA A 143 13.34 10.84 -11.27
CA ALA A 143 12.57 12.07 -11.20
C ALA A 143 11.46 12.09 -12.26
N PRO A 144 10.26 12.64 -11.94
CA PRO A 144 9.17 12.76 -12.89
C PRO A 144 9.59 13.51 -14.18
N ARG A 145 8.98 13.14 -15.30
CA ARG A 145 9.20 13.74 -16.64
C ARG A 145 10.58 13.57 -17.27
N THR A 146 11.54 12.94 -16.60
CA THR A 146 12.86 12.69 -17.20
C THR A 146 12.82 11.58 -18.25
N LEU A 147 11.91 10.63 -18.14
CA LEU A 147 11.75 9.52 -19.11
C LEU A 147 11.18 9.97 -20.47
N THR A 148 10.57 11.15 -20.56
CA THR A 148 9.99 11.64 -21.82
C THR A 148 11.01 12.30 -22.74
N THR A 149 12.17 12.73 -22.22
CA THR A 149 13.16 13.52 -22.98
C THR A 149 14.41 12.75 -23.38
N THR A 150 14.82 11.72 -22.62
CA THR A 150 16.16 11.10 -22.77
C THR A 150 16.17 9.58 -22.92
N GLY A 151 15.03 8.93 -23.05
CA GLY A 151 15.02 7.45 -23.14
C GLY A 151 15.47 6.76 -21.86
N PHE A 152 16.28 5.69 -21.99
CA PHE A 152 16.68 4.82 -20.86
C PHE A 152 17.81 5.38 -19.98
N ASP A 153 18.36 6.54 -20.27
CA ASP A 153 19.46 7.17 -19.51
C ASP A 153 18.99 8.02 -18.32
N ALA A 154 17.85 7.67 -17.73
CA ALA A 154 17.36 8.36 -16.55
C ALA A 154 18.28 8.11 -15.35
N VAL A 155 18.92 9.17 -14.86
CA VAL A 155 19.76 9.13 -13.66
C VAL A 155 18.89 8.74 -12.47
N SER A 156 19.28 7.68 -11.77
CA SER A 156 18.57 7.27 -10.55
C SER A 156 18.75 8.34 -9.48
N SER A 157 17.66 8.78 -8.87
CA SER A 157 17.64 9.78 -7.81
C SER A 157 17.17 9.15 -6.50
N ALA A 158 17.70 9.63 -5.38
CA ALA A 158 17.19 9.22 -4.08
C ALA A 158 15.77 9.80 -3.85
N THR A 159 14.94 9.11 -3.06
CA THR A 159 13.67 9.69 -2.61
C THR A 159 13.94 10.89 -1.69
N VAL A 160 12.99 11.83 -1.61
CA VAL A 160 13.12 13.03 -0.77
C VAL A 160 13.44 12.66 0.68
N LEU A 161 12.75 11.67 1.25
CA LEU A 161 13.05 11.18 2.60
C LEU A 161 14.45 10.54 2.69
N GLY A 162 14.88 9.83 1.65
CA GLY A 162 16.21 9.22 1.61
C GLY A 162 17.32 10.28 1.57
N THR A 163 17.13 11.36 0.80
CA THR A 163 18.07 12.47 0.73
C THR A 163 18.22 13.18 2.07
N VAL A 164 17.09 13.53 2.70
CA VAL A 164 17.10 14.21 4.00
C VAL A 164 17.70 13.33 5.10
N LYS A 165 17.42 12.03 5.08
CA LYS A 165 17.96 11.07 6.04
C LYS A 165 19.48 10.94 5.94
N ASN A 166 20.03 11.10 4.75
CA ASN A 166 21.48 11.12 4.50
C ASN A 166 22.13 12.50 4.72
N GLY A 167 21.42 13.44 5.33
CA GLY A 167 21.91 14.78 5.65
C GLY A 167 21.89 15.78 4.49
N GLY A 168 21.23 15.44 3.37
CA GLY A 168 21.01 16.36 2.25
C GLY A 168 19.74 17.20 2.44
N GLU A 169 19.63 18.27 1.65
CA GLU A 169 18.41 19.07 1.58
C GLU A 169 17.33 18.37 0.77
N ALA A 170 16.06 18.62 1.09
CA ALA A 170 14.91 17.99 0.41
C ALA A 170 14.88 18.31 -1.11
N GLY A 171 15.41 19.46 -1.52
CA GLY A 171 15.54 19.88 -2.93
C GLY A 171 14.19 20.15 -3.64
N TYR A 172 13.06 19.94 -2.96
CA TYR A 172 11.71 20.11 -3.49
C TYR A 172 10.83 20.88 -2.52
N SER A 173 9.93 21.74 -3.06
CA SER A 173 8.95 22.44 -2.25
C SER A 173 7.84 21.49 -1.78
N TYR A 174 7.16 21.81 -0.67
CA TYR A 174 6.04 21.03 -0.18
C TYR A 174 4.90 20.91 -1.19
N LEU A 175 4.69 21.96 -2.01
CA LEU A 175 3.70 21.92 -3.07
C LEU A 175 4.06 20.91 -4.16
N GLN A 176 5.33 20.85 -4.57
CA GLN A 176 5.82 19.85 -5.52
C GLN A 176 5.67 18.43 -4.97
N MET A 177 5.96 18.22 -3.67
CA MET A 177 5.77 16.94 -3.00
C MET A 177 4.29 16.54 -2.96
N PHE A 178 3.39 17.50 -2.73
CA PHE A 178 1.94 17.25 -2.70
C PHE A 178 1.38 16.95 -4.09
N LEU A 179 1.78 17.68 -5.11
CA LEU A 179 1.34 17.48 -6.49
C LEU A 179 1.94 16.23 -7.13
N GLY A 180 3.15 15.81 -6.72
CA GLY A 180 3.78 14.57 -7.19
C GLY A 180 4.99 14.80 -8.12
N GLU A 181 5.62 15.97 -8.10
CA GLU A 181 6.81 16.29 -8.88
C GLU A 181 8.11 15.84 -8.18
N THR A 182 8.05 14.69 -7.48
CA THR A 182 9.18 14.15 -6.70
C THR A 182 9.47 12.72 -7.09
N PRO A 183 10.74 12.28 -7.01
CA PRO A 183 11.08 10.86 -7.24
C PRO A 183 10.44 9.97 -6.20
N GLY A 184 9.85 8.85 -6.64
CA GLY A 184 9.17 7.91 -5.79
C GLY A 184 8.61 6.71 -6.56
N ALA A 185 7.85 5.85 -5.86
CA ALA A 185 7.13 4.76 -6.49
C ALA A 185 5.93 5.28 -7.30
N LEU A 186 5.42 4.45 -8.23
CA LEU A 186 4.38 4.84 -9.19
C LEU A 186 3.13 5.44 -8.53
N GLY A 187 2.68 4.85 -7.41
CA GLY A 187 1.48 5.31 -6.70
C GLY A 187 1.74 6.33 -5.59
N GLU A 188 3.01 6.65 -5.30
CA GLU A 188 3.36 7.57 -4.21
C GLU A 188 3.46 9.02 -4.65
N THR A 189 3.53 9.26 -5.96
CA THR A 189 3.86 10.57 -6.51
C THR A 189 2.84 11.63 -6.18
N SER A 190 1.60 11.51 -6.61
CA SER A 190 0.57 12.53 -6.38
C SER A 190 -0.29 12.21 -5.16
N LYS A 191 -0.03 12.92 -4.05
CA LYS A 191 -0.83 12.84 -2.84
C LYS A 191 -2.25 13.36 -3.05
N LEU A 192 -2.38 14.41 -3.87
CA LEU A 192 -3.67 14.97 -4.25
C LEU A 192 -4.59 13.92 -4.88
N LEU A 193 -4.10 13.19 -5.90
CA LEU A 193 -4.91 12.21 -6.62
C LEU A 193 -5.26 10.98 -5.77
N LEU A 194 -4.38 10.58 -4.85
CA LEU A 194 -4.67 9.56 -3.86
C LEU A 194 -5.77 10.01 -2.89
N LEU A 195 -5.71 11.26 -2.41
CA LEU A 195 -6.73 11.81 -1.51
C LEU A 195 -8.09 11.97 -2.20
N VAL A 196 -8.13 12.33 -3.48
CA VAL A 196 -9.37 12.35 -4.28
C VAL A 196 -10.00 10.97 -4.34
N GLY A 197 -9.22 9.92 -4.64
CA GLY A 197 -9.72 8.54 -4.64
C GLY A 197 -10.16 8.08 -3.24
N PHE A 198 -9.43 8.45 -2.19
CA PHE A 198 -9.81 8.13 -0.81
C PHE A 198 -11.10 8.83 -0.39
N ALA A 199 -11.26 10.10 -0.72
CA ALA A 199 -12.51 10.84 -0.48
C ALA A 199 -13.70 10.17 -1.16
N TYR A 200 -13.53 9.68 -2.39
CA TYR A 200 -14.55 8.90 -3.09
C TYR A 200 -14.93 7.63 -2.31
N MET A 201 -13.96 6.85 -1.78
CA MET A 201 -14.25 5.65 -0.98
C MET A 201 -14.98 5.98 0.33
N CYS A 202 -14.60 7.09 1.00
CA CYS A 202 -15.27 7.57 2.20
C CYS A 202 -16.72 8.01 1.88
N PHE A 203 -16.93 8.71 0.78
CA PHE A 203 -18.28 9.15 0.33
C PHE A 203 -19.19 7.96 0.02
N MET A 204 -18.64 6.90 -0.60
CA MET A 204 -19.36 5.64 -0.86
C MET A 204 -19.57 4.78 0.40
N GLY A 205 -19.06 5.20 1.56
CA GLY A 205 -19.17 4.45 2.82
C GLY A 205 -18.41 3.11 2.84
N ILE A 206 -17.42 2.95 1.95
CA ILE A 206 -16.62 1.71 1.84
C ILE A 206 -15.55 1.68 2.91
N VAL A 207 -14.92 2.83 3.17
CA VAL A 207 -13.82 2.97 4.13
C VAL A 207 -14.15 4.05 5.14
N ASN A 208 -13.80 3.78 6.40
CA ASN A 208 -13.89 4.79 7.46
C ASN A 208 -12.53 5.50 7.61
N ALA A 209 -12.52 6.81 7.47
CA ALA A 209 -11.32 7.64 7.54
C ALA A 209 -10.60 7.61 8.90
N GLU A 210 -11.28 7.19 9.98
CA GLU A 210 -10.74 7.23 11.35
C GLU A 210 -9.39 6.51 11.47
N ALA A 211 -9.27 5.30 10.92
CA ALA A 211 -8.04 4.52 11.02
C ALA A 211 -6.89 5.17 10.24
N ALA A 212 -7.16 5.63 9.01
CA ALA A 212 -6.17 6.30 8.17
C ALA A 212 -5.66 7.59 8.84
N LEU A 213 -6.57 8.42 9.35
CA LEU A 213 -6.24 9.67 10.04
C LEU A 213 -5.46 9.41 11.35
N THR A 214 -5.85 8.39 12.12
CA THR A 214 -5.13 8.01 13.35
C THR A 214 -3.71 7.55 13.06
N TYR A 215 -3.53 6.73 12.02
CA TYR A 215 -2.21 6.29 11.59
C TYR A 215 -1.32 7.47 11.17
N ILE A 216 -1.83 8.34 10.30
CA ILE A 216 -1.12 9.54 9.83
C ILE A 216 -0.75 10.43 11.03
N ALA A 217 -1.71 10.72 11.92
CA ALA A 217 -1.47 11.54 13.10
C ALA A 217 -0.38 10.93 14.00
N THR A 218 -0.41 9.62 14.24
CA THR A 218 0.59 8.94 15.07
C THR A 218 1.99 9.06 14.46
N VAL A 219 2.13 8.83 13.14
CA VAL A 219 3.43 8.97 12.46
C VAL A 219 3.94 10.41 12.55
N ILE A 220 3.08 11.39 12.24
CA ILE A 220 3.45 12.81 12.25
C ILE A 220 3.87 13.27 13.65
N ILE A 221 3.08 12.95 14.68
CA ILE A 221 3.37 13.34 16.06
C ILE A 221 4.72 12.77 16.50
N LEU A 222 4.97 11.50 16.26
CA LEU A 222 6.22 10.86 16.67
C LEU A 222 7.43 11.39 15.88
N THR A 223 7.30 11.56 14.58
CA THR A 223 8.41 12.12 13.77
C THR A 223 8.64 13.60 14.04
N PHE A 224 7.65 14.36 14.51
CA PHE A 224 7.82 15.72 14.99
C PHE A 224 8.56 15.77 16.34
N ILE A 225 8.14 14.90 17.29
CA ILE A 225 8.77 14.85 18.63
C ILE A 225 10.24 14.41 18.51
N PHE A 226 10.52 13.37 17.75
CA PHE A 226 11.86 12.81 17.58
C PHE A 226 12.50 13.25 16.26
N GLY A 227 12.64 14.55 16.08
CA GLY A 227 13.27 15.10 14.87
C GLY A 227 14.79 14.88 14.81
N PRO A 228 15.41 15.02 13.62
CA PRO A 228 16.83 14.76 13.43
C PRO A 228 17.77 15.73 14.18
N ALA A 229 17.30 16.93 14.49
CA ALA A 229 18.07 17.95 15.20
C ALA A 229 17.80 17.99 16.71
N GLY A 230 16.94 17.11 17.23
CA GLY A 230 16.56 17.03 18.64
C GLY A 230 15.05 16.90 18.85
N LEU A 231 14.60 17.09 20.08
CA LEU A 231 13.17 17.02 20.41
C LEU A 231 12.39 18.18 19.79
N PHE A 232 11.23 17.89 19.21
CA PHE A 232 10.31 18.85 18.59
C PHE A 232 10.87 19.61 17.38
N THR A 233 11.82 19.01 16.65
CA THR A 233 12.45 19.62 15.47
C THR A 233 12.06 18.94 14.15
N GLY A 234 11.18 17.94 14.19
CA GLY A 234 10.77 17.20 13.00
C GLY A 234 9.92 18.04 12.05
N ASP A 235 10.14 17.88 10.74
CA ASP A 235 9.34 18.51 9.71
C ASP A 235 8.06 17.73 9.43
N ILE A 236 6.93 18.32 9.81
CA ILE A 236 5.59 17.72 9.68
C ILE A 236 5.23 17.52 8.21
N LEU A 237 5.43 18.53 7.37
CA LEU A 237 5.01 18.48 5.97
C LEU A 237 5.90 17.54 5.16
N LEU A 238 7.19 17.52 5.43
CA LEU A 238 8.12 16.56 4.84
C LEU A 238 7.70 15.13 5.15
N ASN A 239 7.39 14.82 6.40
CA ASN A 239 6.98 13.48 6.83
C ASN A 239 5.59 13.09 6.33
N LEU A 240 4.69 14.05 6.14
CA LEU A 240 3.35 13.82 5.57
C LEU A 240 3.40 13.55 4.08
N PHE A 241 4.14 14.39 3.33
CA PHE A 241 4.19 14.32 1.87
C PHE A 241 5.36 13.49 1.34
N GLY A 242 6.33 13.15 2.20
CA GLY A 242 7.44 12.28 1.84
C GLY A 242 7.04 10.81 1.81
N GLY A 243 7.43 10.10 0.75
CA GLY A 243 7.15 8.67 0.55
C GLY A 243 5.68 8.34 0.42
N GLY A 244 5.35 7.07 0.64
CA GLY A 244 4.02 6.48 0.44
C GLY A 244 3.08 6.54 1.64
N LEU A 245 3.25 7.47 2.62
CA LEU A 245 2.44 7.50 3.83
C LEU A 245 0.93 7.55 3.52
N ILE A 246 0.53 8.40 2.59
CA ILE A 246 -0.88 8.57 2.20
C ILE A 246 -1.40 7.32 1.48
N LEU A 247 -0.63 6.72 0.57
CA LEU A 247 -1.00 5.46 -0.08
C LEU A 247 -1.18 4.34 0.96
N GLY A 248 -0.21 4.20 1.87
CA GLY A 248 -0.25 3.19 2.95
C GLY A 248 -1.44 3.38 3.89
N ALA A 249 -1.69 4.61 4.34
CA ALA A 249 -2.78 4.94 5.25
C ALA A 249 -4.16 4.72 4.63
N CYS A 250 -4.37 5.22 3.42
CA CYS A 250 -5.69 5.29 2.80
C CYS A 250 -6.14 3.97 2.16
N TYR A 251 -5.20 3.17 1.63
CA TYR A 251 -5.51 1.99 0.82
C TYR A 251 -5.00 0.66 1.37
N MET A 252 -3.90 0.67 2.13
CA MET A 252 -3.26 -0.56 2.57
C MET A 252 -3.54 -0.88 4.04
N LEU A 253 -3.56 0.14 4.91
CA LEU A 253 -3.92 0.01 6.30
C LEU A 253 -5.42 -0.34 6.45
N THR A 254 -6.27 0.29 5.65
CA THR A 254 -7.72 0.15 5.70
C THR A 254 -8.23 -1.18 5.11
N ASP A 255 -7.38 -1.92 4.40
CA ASP A 255 -7.71 -3.25 3.86
C ASP A 255 -7.88 -4.32 4.97
N TYR A 256 -7.30 -4.11 6.14
CA TYR A 256 -7.42 -5.05 7.27
C TYR A 256 -8.68 -4.77 8.10
N ALA A 257 -9.62 -5.72 8.09
CA ALA A 257 -10.90 -5.56 8.75
C ALA A 257 -10.86 -5.93 10.23
N PHE A 258 -11.08 -4.96 11.10
CA PHE A 258 -11.37 -5.18 12.51
C PHE A 258 -12.85 -5.02 12.81
N ALA A 259 -13.42 -5.93 13.59
CA ALA A 259 -14.83 -5.89 13.96
C ALA A 259 -15.17 -4.70 14.87
N SER A 260 -14.24 -4.31 15.77
CA SER A 260 -14.45 -3.21 16.72
C SER A 260 -13.75 -1.92 16.30
N ARG A 261 -14.37 -0.76 16.60
CA ARG A 261 -13.77 0.57 16.40
C ARG A 261 -12.46 0.70 17.19
N ARG A 262 -12.45 0.25 18.46
CA ARG A 262 -11.26 0.30 19.31
C ARG A 262 -10.10 -0.51 18.73
N GLY A 263 -10.38 -1.72 18.22
CA GLY A 263 -9.37 -2.56 17.58
C GLY A 263 -8.76 -1.89 16.36
N ARG A 264 -9.58 -1.24 15.50
CA ARG A 264 -9.09 -0.48 14.34
C ARG A 264 -8.16 0.66 14.72
N LEU A 265 -8.53 1.46 15.73
CA LEU A 265 -7.72 2.60 16.18
C LEU A 265 -6.39 2.15 16.76
N LEU A 266 -6.37 1.10 17.57
CA LEU A 266 -5.13 0.59 18.13
C LEU A 266 -4.22 -0.05 17.09
N TYR A 267 -4.79 -0.77 16.15
CA TYR A 267 -4.05 -1.26 15.01
C TYR A 267 -3.38 -0.10 14.24
N ALA A 268 -4.13 0.98 13.99
CA ALA A 268 -3.61 2.18 13.34
C ALA A 268 -2.49 2.85 14.15
N VAL A 269 -2.66 2.98 15.46
CA VAL A 269 -1.62 3.52 16.37
C VAL A 269 -0.39 2.62 16.38
N THR A 270 -0.56 1.30 16.49
CA THR A 270 0.56 0.35 16.50
C THR A 270 1.35 0.41 15.20
N ALA A 271 0.66 0.39 14.04
CA ALA A 271 1.29 0.56 12.74
C ALA A 271 2.03 1.90 12.64
N GLY A 272 1.43 2.98 13.16
CA GLY A 272 2.02 4.32 13.18
C GLY A 272 3.29 4.41 14.01
N ILE A 273 3.30 3.83 15.21
CA ILE A 273 4.48 3.77 16.08
C ILE A 273 5.62 3.04 15.40
N ILE A 274 5.37 1.87 14.83
CA ILE A 274 6.40 1.07 14.15
C ILE A 274 6.93 1.82 12.91
N THR A 275 6.04 2.41 12.11
CA THR A 275 6.44 3.21 10.95
C THR A 275 7.33 4.39 11.34
N ALA A 276 6.93 5.14 12.39
CA ALA A 276 7.71 6.26 12.90
C ALA A 276 9.07 5.81 13.45
N ALA A 277 9.10 4.73 14.22
CA ALA A 277 10.35 4.16 14.76
C ALA A 277 11.33 3.77 13.63
N ILE A 278 10.84 3.17 12.55
CA ILE A 278 11.68 2.81 11.40
C ILE A 278 12.17 4.08 10.67
N ARG A 279 11.31 5.07 10.47
CA ARG A 279 11.70 6.34 9.86
C ARG A 279 12.81 7.05 10.66
N ILE A 280 12.72 7.00 11.98
CA ILE A 280 13.67 7.71 12.88
C ILE A 280 14.97 6.90 13.04
N PHE A 281 14.89 5.61 13.36
CA PHE A 281 16.02 4.82 13.85
C PHE A 281 16.62 3.84 12.81
N SER A 282 15.90 3.48 11.72
CA SER A 282 16.37 2.51 10.73
C SER A 282 17.00 3.19 9.51
N PHE A 283 17.79 2.47 8.74
CA PHE A 283 18.31 2.93 7.43
C PHE A 283 17.21 3.10 6.37
N TYR A 284 16.07 2.43 6.52
CA TYR A 284 14.97 2.55 5.56
C TYR A 284 14.24 3.89 5.74
N PRO A 285 14.13 4.71 4.66
CA PRO A 285 13.53 6.04 4.78
C PRO A 285 12.01 6.00 4.96
N GLU A 286 11.30 5.00 4.47
CA GLU A 286 9.83 5.01 4.42
C GLU A 286 9.16 4.27 5.58
N GLY A 287 9.61 3.10 5.96
CA GLY A 287 9.09 2.32 7.09
C GLY A 287 7.66 1.79 6.99
N ILE A 288 6.85 2.27 6.03
CA ILE A 288 5.40 2.03 5.93
C ILE A 288 5.08 0.54 5.74
N CYS A 289 5.80 -0.08 4.81
CA CYS A 289 5.65 -1.49 4.50
C CYS A 289 5.84 -2.37 5.75
N PHE A 290 6.91 -2.14 6.48
CA PHE A 290 7.23 -2.86 7.71
C PHE A 290 6.22 -2.54 8.82
N GLY A 291 5.83 -1.27 8.99
CA GLY A 291 4.89 -0.83 10.03
C GLY A 291 3.53 -1.51 9.87
N ILE A 292 2.95 -1.48 8.68
CA ILE A 292 1.65 -2.10 8.41
C ILE A 292 1.73 -3.63 8.50
N LEU A 293 2.76 -4.25 7.91
CA LEU A 293 2.91 -5.71 7.94
C LEU A 293 3.09 -6.23 9.37
N THR A 294 3.94 -5.58 10.19
CA THR A 294 4.12 -5.97 11.59
C THR A 294 2.84 -5.79 12.39
N ALA A 295 2.11 -4.69 12.18
CA ALA A 295 0.82 -4.48 12.82
C ALA A 295 -0.22 -5.52 12.38
N ASN A 296 -0.21 -5.95 11.11
CA ASN A 296 -1.06 -7.04 10.61
C ASN A 296 -0.76 -8.35 11.37
N CYS A 297 0.52 -8.70 11.54
CA CYS A 297 0.92 -9.89 12.29
C CYS A 297 0.47 -9.82 13.77
N LEU A 298 0.51 -8.63 14.36
CA LEU A 298 0.04 -8.41 15.72
C LEU A 298 -1.49 -8.31 15.81
N GLY A 299 -2.20 -8.17 14.69
CA GLY A 299 -3.66 -7.98 14.64
C GLY A 299 -4.44 -9.08 15.34
N GLY A 300 -3.99 -10.34 15.23
CA GLY A 300 -4.55 -11.48 15.97
C GLY A 300 -4.43 -11.31 17.49
N ALA A 301 -3.25 -10.92 17.97
CA ALA A 301 -3.01 -10.66 19.40
C ALA A 301 -3.79 -9.43 19.88
N LEU A 302 -3.83 -8.35 19.09
CA LEU A 302 -4.61 -7.16 19.39
C LEU A 302 -6.12 -7.46 19.47
N SER A 303 -6.65 -8.40 18.69
CA SER A 303 -8.05 -8.80 18.75
C SER A 303 -8.42 -9.51 20.06
N LEU A 304 -7.46 -10.18 20.71
CA LEU A 304 -7.67 -10.85 21.99
C LEU A 304 -7.79 -9.87 23.17
N LEU A 305 -7.22 -8.67 23.04
CA LEU A 305 -7.30 -7.63 24.07
C LEU A 305 -8.68 -6.94 24.14
N TYR A 306 -9.61 -7.24 23.22
CA TYR A 306 -10.92 -6.60 23.08
C TYR A 306 -12.10 -7.57 23.05
N LYS A 307 -11.89 -8.80 23.43
CA LYS A 307 -12.98 -9.70 23.82
C LYS A 307 -13.36 -9.39 25.25
#